data_c985cdaf44bc552108cebac5126d78a3
#
_entry.id   c985cdaf44bc552108cebac5126d78a3
#
_cell.length_a   1.000
_cell.length_b   1.000
_cell.length_c   1.000
_cell.angle_alpha   90.00
_cell.angle_beta   90.00
_cell.angle_gamma   90.00
#
_symmetry.space_group_name_H-M   'P 1'
#
loop_
_entity.id
_entity.type
_entity.pdbx_description
1 polymer ?
#
loop_
_entity_poly.entity_id
_entity_poly.type
_entity_poly.pdbx_seq_one_letter_code
_entity_poly.pdbx_strand_id
1 'polypeptide(L)'
;MTGTLARTRARIAEQVVGRERELDLVLAAVAAGRDLVLEGPPGTSKSTLLRAITREWGIPLVFVEGNADLTPAKLVGHHNPARVLREDYLAENFVDGPLVEAMRAGGFLYIEEFNRAPDDTLNTLLTAMAERELTVPRVGIVHAVATFRVIASMNPYDNVGTTRLSTSVHDRLCRLAVTYQDETAEQGIVSLRATTSLADDLAQALRADAVAITRATRSHPDVRQGSSVRGAIDLTLVAAELLALRGLQSVGAPRSGLDGRLRGAYAETVLDAAIVALSGRVQLDETAEKTPERVIREIWEDHFILAPSAAEPG
;
A
#
# COMPACT_ATOMS: atom_id res chain seq x y z
N MET A 1 8.69 -3.85 -29.95
CA MET A 1 8.23 -3.96 -28.56
C MET A 1 8.75 -2.85 -27.64
N THR A 2 9.98 -2.36 -27.79
CA THR A 2 10.59 -1.32 -26.95
C THR A 2 9.84 0.03 -26.92
N GLY A 3 9.33 0.52 -28.07
CA GLY A 3 8.61 1.79 -28.12
C GLY A 3 7.23 1.78 -27.41
N THR A 4 6.60 0.61 -27.30
CA THR A 4 5.32 0.45 -26.60
C THR A 4 5.52 0.45 -25.08
N LEU A 5 6.54 -0.24 -24.58
CA LEU A 5 6.89 -0.27 -23.15
C LEU A 5 7.25 1.13 -22.63
N ALA A 6 8.04 1.91 -23.40
CA ALA A 6 8.41 3.27 -22.99
C ALA A 6 7.20 4.22 -22.90
N ARG A 7 6.25 4.13 -23.84
CA ARG A 7 5.01 4.93 -23.79
C ARG A 7 4.11 4.53 -22.62
N THR A 8 3.95 3.23 -22.40
CA THR A 8 3.19 2.70 -21.26
C THR A 8 3.80 3.15 -19.95
N ARG A 9 5.13 3.05 -19.82
CA ARG A 9 5.85 3.52 -18.64
C ARG A 9 5.57 5.00 -18.33
N ALA A 10 5.63 5.87 -19.34
CA ALA A 10 5.36 7.29 -19.14
C ALA A 10 3.94 7.55 -18.60
N ARG A 11 2.91 6.91 -19.19
CA ARG A 11 1.52 7.06 -18.73
C ARG A 11 1.27 6.50 -17.33
N ILE A 12 1.97 5.42 -16.94
CA ILE A 12 1.86 4.87 -15.60
C ILE A 12 2.56 5.79 -14.59
N ALA A 13 3.74 6.33 -14.94
CA ALA A 13 4.50 7.24 -14.08
C ALA A 13 3.69 8.51 -13.69
N GLU A 14 2.81 8.98 -14.57
CA GLU A 14 1.88 10.09 -14.26
C GLU A 14 0.83 9.73 -13.18
N GLN A 15 0.53 8.43 -13.03
CA GLN A 15 -0.50 7.93 -12.09
C GLN A 15 0.09 7.52 -10.73
N VAL A 16 1.39 7.27 -10.65
CA VAL A 16 2.06 6.71 -9.48
C VAL A 16 3.28 7.52 -9.10
N VAL A 17 3.10 8.44 -8.15
CA VAL A 17 4.13 9.39 -7.73
C VAL A 17 5.28 8.70 -7.00
N GLY A 18 6.52 8.99 -7.41
CA GLY A 18 7.74 8.58 -6.72
C GLY A 18 7.98 7.06 -6.74
N ARG A 19 7.64 6.38 -7.86
CA ARG A 19 7.81 4.93 -8.03
C ARG A 19 8.43 4.56 -9.38
N GLU A 20 9.19 5.45 -9.97
CA GLU A 20 9.76 5.27 -11.30
C GLU A 20 10.66 4.03 -11.35
N ARG A 21 11.49 3.83 -10.33
CA ARG A 21 12.38 2.67 -10.24
C ARG A 21 11.59 1.36 -10.05
N GLU A 22 10.65 1.34 -9.12
CA GLU A 22 9.82 0.16 -8.89
C GLU A 22 8.96 -0.17 -10.11
N LEU A 23 8.43 0.85 -10.80
CA LEU A 23 7.71 0.69 -12.05
C LEU A 23 8.58 0.00 -13.09
N ASP A 24 9.79 0.46 -13.31
CA ASP A 24 10.72 -0.12 -14.29
C ASP A 24 11.02 -1.59 -13.97
N LEU A 25 11.27 -1.92 -12.70
CA LEU A 25 11.58 -3.26 -12.26
C LEU A 25 10.38 -4.21 -12.38
N VAL A 26 9.17 -3.76 -12.03
CA VAL A 26 7.95 -4.57 -12.20
C VAL A 26 7.66 -4.80 -13.67
N LEU A 27 7.73 -3.77 -14.51
CA LEU A 27 7.53 -3.90 -15.96
C LEU A 27 8.53 -4.86 -16.59
N ALA A 28 9.81 -4.77 -16.21
CA ALA A 28 10.86 -5.66 -16.72
C ALA A 28 10.62 -7.11 -16.30
N ALA A 29 10.30 -7.37 -15.02
CA ALA A 29 10.07 -8.72 -14.53
C ALA A 29 8.84 -9.36 -15.18
N VAL A 30 7.73 -8.62 -15.29
CA VAL A 30 6.50 -9.10 -15.93
C VAL A 30 6.73 -9.35 -17.42
N ALA A 31 7.44 -8.46 -18.14
CA ALA A 31 7.78 -8.66 -19.55
C ALA A 31 8.70 -9.87 -19.76
N ALA A 32 9.57 -10.17 -18.79
CA ALA A 32 10.40 -11.38 -18.77
C ALA A 32 9.63 -12.66 -18.37
N GLY A 33 8.33 -12.56 -18.13
CA GLY A 33 7.48 -13.70 -17.78
C GLY A 33 7.67 -14.19 -16.33
N ARG A 34 8.09 -13.33 -15.43
CA ARG A 34 8.36 -13.70 -14.03
C ARG A 34 7.23 -13.35 -13.10
N ASP A 35 7.01 -14.20 -12.11
CA ASP A 35 6.16 -13.96 -10.98
C ASP A 35 6.91 -13.12 -9.93
N LEU A 36 6.19 -12.31 -9.14
CA LEU A 36 6.79 -11.28 -8.29
C LEU A 36 6.25 -11.33 -6.86
N VAL A 37 7.11 -10.97 -5.89
CA VAL A 37 6.68 -10.56 -4.56
C VAL A 37 7.17 -9.13 -4.27
N LEU A 38 6.24 -8.27 -3.88
CA LEU A 38 6.48 -6.88 -3.47
C LEU A 38 6.51 -6.84 -1.94
N GLU A 39 7.69 -6.69 -1.37
CA GLU A 39 7.88 -6.62 0.07
C GLU A 39 8.00 -5.17 0.55
N GLY A 40 7.28 -4.82 1.58
CA GLY A 40 7.41 -3.50 2.18
C GLY A 40 6.25 -3.15 3.09
N PRO A 41 6.40 -2.06 3.87
CA PRO A 41 5.38 -1.64 4.81
C PRO A 41 4.06 -1.29 4.11
N PRO A 42 2.95 -1.25 4.87
CA PRO A 42 1.67 -0.84 4.32
C PRO A 42 1.71 0.61 3.83
N GLY A 43 0.84 0.94 2.85
CA GLY A 43 0.73 2.30 2.31
C GLY A 43 1.88 2.76 1.42
N THR A 44 2.71 1.84 0.90
CA THR A 44 3.79 2.14 -0.06
C THR A 44 3.37 2.04 -1.52
N SER A 45 2.09 2.17 -1.83
CA SER A 45 1.52 2.21 -3.18
C SER A 45 1.67 0.94 -4.02
N LYS A 46 1.95 -0.24 -3.43
CA LYS A 46 2.10 -1.51 -4.15
C LYS A 46 0.88 -1.84 -5.02
N SER A 47 -0.31 -1.85 -4.43
CA SER A 47 -1.58 -2.13 -5.14
C SER A 47 -1.91 -1.06 -6.19
N THR A 48 -1.57 0.22 -5.92
CA THR A 48 -1.78 1.33 -6.86
C THR A 48 -0.92 1.14 -8.12
N LEU A 49 0.35 0.78 -7.92
CA LEU A 49 1.28 0.51 -9.03
C LEU A 49 0.78 -0.63 -9.93
N LEU A 50 0.34 -1.75 -9.33
CA LEU A 50 -0.17 -2.90 -10.09
C LEU A 50 -1.46 -2.58 -10.84
N ARG A 51 -2.38 -1.85 -10.23
CA ARG A 51 -3.62 -1.40 -10.89
C ARG A 51 -3.35 -0.47 -12.07
N ALA A 52 -2.36 0.41 -11.95
CA ALA A 52 -1.95 1.29 -13.04
C ALA A 52 -1.36 0.50 -14.21
N ILE A 53 -0.49 -0.47 -13.93
CA ILE A 53 0.12 -1.34 -14.94
C ILE A 53 -0.94 -2.17 -15.69
N THR A 54 -1.81 -2.86 -14.96
CA THR A 54 -2.82 -3.74 -15.56
C THR A 54 -3.85 -2.98 -16.37
N ARG A 55 -4.24 -1.77 -15.91
CA ARG A 55 -5.13 -0.88 -16.67
C ARG A 55 -4.51 -0.45 -18.00
N GLU A 56 -3.26 -0.03 -17.99
CA GLU A 56 -2.57 0.43 -19.19
C GLU A 56 -2.31 -0.70 -20.20
N TRP A 57 -2.14 -1.91 -19.74
CA TRP A 57 -1.95 -3.08 -20.60
C TRP A 57 -3.25 -3.79 -20.98
N GLY A 58 -4.38 -3.42 -20.40
CA GLY A 58 -5.65 -4.11 -20.60
C GLY A 58 -5.62 -5.55 -20.09
N ILE A 59 -4.78 -5.86 -19.09
CA ILE A 59 -4.65 -7.18 -18.49
C ILE A 59 -5.63 -7.30 -17.32
N PRO A 60 -6.43 -8.39 -17.24
CA PRO A 60 -7.27 -8.64 -16.09
C PRO A 60 -6.48 -8.69 -14.79
N LEU A 61 -6.95 -8.01 -13.75
CA LEU A 61 -6.39 -8.07 -12.40
C LEU A 61 -7.37 -8.77 -11.48
N VAL A 62 -7.04 -10.00 -11.09
CA VAL A 62 -7.82 -10.78 -10.12
C VAL A 62 -7.19 -10.55 -8.74
N PHE A 63 -7.95 -9.95 -7.83
CA PHE A 63 -7.49 -9.59 -6.50
C PHE A 63 -7.90 -10.62 -5.45
N VAL A 64 -6.97 -11.00 -4.60
CA VAL A 64 -7.18 -11.88 -3.44
C VAL A 64 -6.47 -11.28 -2.23
N GLU A 65 -7.14 -11.30 -1.09
CA GLU A 65 -6.53 -10.97 0.20
C GLU A 65 -6.11 -12.26 0.92
N GLY A 66 -4.82 -12.37 1.26
CA GLY A 66 -4.28 -13.46 2.05
C GLY A 66 -4.77 -13.37 3.48
N ASN A 67 -5.35 -14.44 3.98
CA ASN A 67 -5.80 -14.59 5.36
C ASN A 67 -5.86 -16.09 5.72
N ALA A 68 -6.01 -16.38 7.01
CA ALA A 68 -6.03 -17.76 7.51
C ALA A 68 -7.17 -18.63 6.94
N ASP A 69 -8.24 -18.00 6.43
CA ASP A 69 -9.40 -18.69 5.86
C ASP A 69 -9.29 -18.89 4.33
N LEU A 70 -8.22 -18.46 3.70
CA LEU A 70 -7.98 -18.65 2.27
C LEU A 70 -7.55 -20.09 2.00
N THR A 71 -8.53 -20.97 1.82
CA THR A 71 -8.27 -22.37 1.52
C THR A 71 -7.94 -22.61 0.03
N PRO A 72 -7.29 -23.74 -0.34
CA PRO A 72 -7.10 -24.12 -1.75
C PRO A 72 -8.41 -24.13 -2.55
N ALA A 73 -9.51 -24.59 -1.95
CA ALA A 73 -10.82 -24.59 -2.60
C ALA A 73 -11.36 -23.19 -2.90
N LYS A 74 -11.13 -22.22 -1.99
CA LYS A 74 -11.49 -20.82 -2.24
C LYS A 74 -10.63 -20.19 -3.35
N LEU A 75 -9.37 -20.61 -3.45
CA LEU A 75 -8.45 -20.10 -4.44
C LEU A 75 -8.68 -20.73 -5.83
N VAL A 76 -8.87 -22.05 -5.89
CA VAL A 76 -9.02 -22.82 -7.13
C VAL A 76 -10.44 -22.74 -7.66
N GLY A 77 -11.43 -22.87 -6.77
CA GLY A 77 -12.84 -22.94 -7.10
C GLY A 77 -13.51 -24.20 -6.55
N HIS A 78 -14.79 -24.32 -6.79
CA HIS A 78 -15.61 -25.41 -6.28
C HIS A 78 -16.80 -25.69 -7.20
N HIS A 79 -17.34 -26.91 -7.15
CA HIS A 79 -18.60 -27.22 -7.83
C HIS A 79 -19.76 -26.54 -7.12
N ASN A 80 -20.70 -25.99 -7.90
CA ASN A 80 -21.90 -25.34 -7.37
C ASN A 80 -22.77 -26.37 -6.63
N PRO A 81 -22.96 -26.27 -5.30
CA PRO A 81 -23.68 -27.29 -4.53
C PRO A 81 -25.13 -27.50 -4.99
N ALA A 82 -25.82 -26.43 -5.41
CA ALA A 82 -27.19 -26.51 -5.86
C ALA A 82 -27.36 -27.26 -7.22
N ARG A 83 -26.32 -27.16 -8.07
CA ARG A 83 -26.30 -27.90 -9.34
C ARG A 83 -25.86 -29.34 -9.14
N VAL A 84 -24.89 -29.60 -8.28
CA VAL A 84 -24.46 -30.98 -7.97
C VAL A 84 -25.59 -31.85 -7.47
N LEU A 85 -26.51 -31.29 -6.66
CA LEU A 85 -27.70 -32.03 -6.20
C LEU A 85 -28.69 -32.44 -7.32
N ARG A 86 -28.61 -31.80 -8.49
CA ARG A 86 -29.52 -32.04 -9.64
C ARG A 86 -28.83 -32.75 -10.80
N GLU A 87 -27.59 -32.47 -11.05
CA GLU A 87 -26.86 -32.73 -12.28
C GLU A 87 -25.53 -33.48 -12.07
N ASP A 88 -25.21 -33.84 -10.82
CA ASP A 88 -23.91 -34.42 -10.41
C ASP A 88 -22.72 -33.45 -10.59
N TYR A 89 -21.52 -33.95 -10.35
CA TYR A 89 -20.24 -33.21 -10.44
C TYR A 89 -19.76 -33.06 -11.89
N LEU A 90 -20.54 -32.38 -12.73
CA LEU A 90 -20.15 -32.09 -14.11
C LEU A 90 -19.14 -30.93 -14.13
N ALA A 91 -18.24 -30.95 -15.13
CA ALA A 91 -17.23 -29.88 -15.27
C ALA A 91 -17.86 -28.48 -15.45
N GLU A 92 -19.02 -28.41 -16.11
CA GLU A 92 -19.80 -27.18 -16.32
C GLU A 92 -20.48 -26.64 -15.06
N ASN A 93 -20.53 -27.42 -14.00
CA ASN A 93 -21.02 -27.01 -12.68
C ASN A 93 -19.92 -26.50 -11.78
N PHE A 94 -18.67 -26.48 -12.26
CA PHE A 94 -17.55 -25.93 -11.54
C PHE A 94 -17.56 -24.39 -11.65
N VAL A 95 -17.38 -23.72 -10.51
CA VAL A 95 -17.22 -22.28 -10.40
C VAL A 95 -15.74 -21.99 -10.19
N ASP A 96 -15.12 -21.33 -11.16
CA ASP A 96 -13.73 -20.96 -11.09
C ASP A 96 -13.47 -20.06 -9.89
N GLY A 97 -12.44 -20.38 -9.11
CA GLY A 97 -11.89 -19.48 -8.11
C GLY A 97 -10.88 -18.51 -8.74
N PRO A 98 -10.38 -17.54 -7.97
CA PRO A 98 -9.54 -16.47 -8.50
C PRO A 98 -8.27 -16.94 -9.19
N LEU A 99 -7.66 -18.05 -8.78
CA LEU A 99 -6.49 -18.62 -9.45
C LEU A 99 -6.84 -19.13 -10.85
N VAL A 100 -7.88 -19.96 -10.94
CA VAL A 100 -8.31 -20.55 -12.23
C VAL A 100 -8.82 -19.45 -13.17
N GLU A 101 -9.57 -18.48 -12.64
CA GLU A 101 -10.00 -17.29 -13.39
C GLU A 101 -8.80 -16.55 -14.00
N ALA A 102 -7.80 -16.22 -13.19
CA ALA A 102 -6.60 -15.53 -13.66
C ALA A 102 -5.79 -16.36 -14.67
N MET A 103 -5.66 -17.68 -14.46
CA MET A 103 -4.97 -18.59 -15.37
C MET A 103 -5.64 -18.62 -16.74
N ARG A 104 -6.97 -18.75 -16.79
CA ARG A 104 -7.77 -18.83 -18.03
C ARG A 104 -7.81 -17.49 -18.77
N ALA A 105 -7.94 -16.38 -18.03
CA ALA A 105 -7.98 -15.04 -18.60
C ALA A 105 -6.59 -14.51 -19.03
N GLY A 106 -5.51 -15.18 -18.63
CA GLY A 106 -4.14 -14.66 -18.82
C GLY A 106 -3.89 -13.40 -18.02
N GLY A 107 -4.56 -13.24 -16.90
CA GLY A 107 -4.53 -12.09 -16.02
C GLY A 107 -3.42 -12.15 -14.98
N PHE A 108 -3.34 -11.09 -14.17
CA PHE A 108 -2.51 -11.07 -12.97
C PHE A 108 -3.35 -11.52 -11.78
N LEU A 109 -2.91 -12.56 -11.09
CA LEU A 109 -3.41 -12.91 -9.77
C LEU A 109 -2.61 -12.09 -8.75
N TYR A 110 -3.24 -11.06 -8.18
CA TYR A 110 -2.62 -10.24 -7.14
C TYR A 110 -3.08 -10.67 -5.76
N ILE A 111 -2.16 -11.17 -4.95
CA ILE A 111 -2.42 -11.61 -3.58
C ILE A 111 -1.80 -10.61 -2.62
N GLU A 112 -2.64 -9.85 -1.92
CA GLU A 112 -2.20 -8.96 -0.84
C GLU A 112 -2.09 -9.74 0.47
N GLU A 113 -1.19 -9.34 1.35
CA GLU A 113 -0.90 -10.05 2.62
C GLU A 113 -0.57 -11.54 2.44
N PHE A 114 0.25 -11.82 1.44
CA PHE A 114 0.60 -13.17 0.99
C PHE A 114 1.11 -14.10 2.11
N ASN A 115 1.85 -13.55 3.07
CA ASN A 115 2.39 -14.28 4.22
C ASN A 115 1.33 -14.62 5.29
N ARG A 116 0.06 -14.24 5.12
CA ARG A 116 -1.06 -14.66 5.97
C ARG A 116 -1.85 -15.83 5.40
N ALA A 117 -1.57 -16.23 4.16
CA ALA A 117 -2.21 -17.40 3.56
C ALA A 117 -1.67 -18.70 4.17
N PRO A 118 -2.52 -19.73 4.33
CA PRO A 118 -2.08 -21.04 4.81
C PRO A 118 -1.10 -21.73 3.86
N ASP A 119 -0.21 -22.57 4.41
CA ASP A 119 0.80 -23.32 3.65
C ASP A 119 0.20 -24.17 2.52
N ASP A 120 -0.94 -24.82 2.76
CA ASP A 120 -1.61 -25.62 1.73
C ASP A 120 -2.05 -24.77 0.51
N THR A 121 -2.49 -23.55 0.77
CA THR A 121 -2.84 -22.60 -0.28
C THR A 121 -1.61 -22.11 -1.04
N LEU A 122 -0.53 -21.82 -0.32
CA LEU A 122 0.76 -21.46 -0.92
C LEU A 122 1.32 -22.60 -1.78
N ASN A 123 1.22 -23.85 -1.34
CA ASN A 123 1.65 -25.02 -2.11
C ASN A 123 0.86 -25.18 -3.43
N THR A 124 -0.45 -24.93 -3.39
CA THR A 124 -1.30 -24.93 -4.60
C THR A 124 -0.85 -23.86 -5.59
N LEU A 125 -0.52 -22.66 -5.10
CA LEU A 125 0.03 -21.57 -5.93
C LEU A 125 1.39 -21.94 -6.54
N LEU A 126 2.28 -22.56 -5.75
CA LEU A 126 3.60 -23.00 -6.24
C LEU A 126 3.49 -23.96 -7.41
N THR A 127 2.53 -24.88 -7.38
CA THR A 127 2.26 -25.79 -8.49
C THR A 127 1.83 -25.04 -9.75
N ALA A 128 0.83 -24.14 -9.62
CA ALA A 128 0.36 -23.35 -10.76
C ALA A 128 1.46 -22.42 -11.34
N MET A 129 2.36 -21.90 -10.50
CA MET A 129 3.49 -21.07 -10.94
C MET A 129 4.57 -21.87 -11.66
N ALA A 130 4.93 -23.05 -11.15
CA ALA A 130 5.99 -23.88 -11.68
C ALA A 130 5.58 -24.56 -12.99
N GLU A 131 4.44 -25.24 -12.98
CA GLU A 131 3.99 -26.08 -14.09
C GLU A 131 3.14 -25.31 -15.11
N ARG A 132 2.68 -24.11 -14.77
CA ARG A 132 1.72 -23.34 -15.58
C ARG A 132 0.44 -24.12 -15.90
N GLU A 133 0.14 -25.10 -15.08
CA GLU A 133 -1.08 -25.89 -15.13
C GLU A 133 -1.54 -26.30 -13.73
N LEU A 134 -2.81 -26.64 -13.63
CA LEU A 134 -3.41 -27.09 -12.38
C LEU A 134 -4.43 -28.20 -12.68
N THR A 135 -4.30 -29.35 -12.04
CA THR A 135 -5.29 -30.41 -12.11
C THR A 135 -6.44 -30.13 -11.17
N VAL A 136 -7.62 -29.90 -11.72
CA VAL A 136 -8.87 -29.68 -10.96
C VAL A 136 -9.71 -30.95 -11.01
N PRO A 137 -10.03 -31.56 -9.86
CA PRO A 137 -10.83 -32.80 -9.82
C PRO A 137 -12.13 -32.66 -10.62
N ARG A 138 -12.42 -33.63 -11.48
CA ARG A 138 -13.60 -33.73 -12.36
C ARG A 138 -13.75 -32.61 -13.42
N VAL A 139 -12.86 -31.63 -13.45
CA VAL A 139 -12.78 -30.62 -14.51
C VAL A 139 -11.67 -30.95 -15.50
N GLY A 140 -10.57 -31.54 -14.99
CA GLY A 140 -9.39 -31.85 -15.80
C GLY A 140 -8.23 -30.88 -15.54
N ILE A 141 -7.32 -30.77 -16.51
CA ILE A 141 -6.16 -29.91 -16.42
C ILE A 141 -6.52 -28.50 -16.93
N VAL A 142 -6.25 -27.49 -16.10
CA VAL A 142 -6.37 -26.09 -16.47
C VAL A 142 -4.98 -25.57 -16.80
N HIS A 143 -4.73 -25.20 -18.04
CA HIS A 143 -3.48 -24.59 -18.48
C HIS A 143 -3.55 -23.06 -18.35
N ALA A 144 -2.49 -22.45 -17.85
CA ALA A 144 -2.39 -21.00 -17.77
C ALA A 144 -2.09 -20.39 -19.14
N VAL A 145 -2.78 -19.33 -19.50
CA VAL A 145 -2.44 -18.51 -20.67
C VAL A 145 -1.05 -17.87 -20.45
N ALA A 146 -0.28 -17.70 -21.49
CA ALA A 146 1.11 -17.26 -21.43
C ALA A 146 1.35 -15.93 -20.70
N THR A 147 0.34 -15.06 -20.65
CA THR A 147 0.37 -13.76 -19.94
C THR A 147 0.05 -13.85 -18.46
N PHE A 148 -0.47 -15.00 -17.97
CA PHE A 148 -0.76 -15.19 -16.55
C PHE A 148 0.47 -14.96 -15.67
N ARG A 149 0.31 -14.20 -14.60
CA ARG A 149 1.34 -13.98 -13.58
C ARG A 149 0.74 -13.98 -12.18
N VAL A 150 1.52 -14.50 -11.24
CA VAL A 150 1.26 -14.32 -9.81
C VAL A 150 2.08 -13.14 -9.32
N ILE A 151 1.41 -12.17 -8.70
CA ILE A 151 2.06 -11.04 -8.06
C ILE A 151 1.57 -11.02 -6.62
N ALA A 152 2.49 -11.20 -5.69
CA ALA A 152 2.20 -11.17 -4.27
C ALA A 152 2.65 -9.85 -3.65
N SER A 153 2.03 -9.46 -2.54
CA SER A 153 2.58 -8.42 -1.68
C SER A 153 2.52 -8.85 -0.22
N MET A 154 3.53 -8.45 0.53
CA MET A 154 3.58 -8.73 1.97
C MET A 154 4.28 -7.62 2.73
N ASN A 155 3.99 -7.57 4.03
CA ASN A 155 4.75 -6.78 4.98
C ASN A 155 5.71 -7.71 5.74
N PRO A 156 7.02 -7.61 5.55
CA PRO A 156 7.97 -8.49 6.21
C PRO A 156 8.11 -8.23 7.73
N TYR A 157 7.59 -7.10 8.20
CA TYR A 157 7.64 -6.69 9.63
C TYR A 157 6.39 -7.10 10.41
N ASP A 158 5.36 -7.60 9.74
CA ASP A 158 4.13 -8.06 10.41
C ASP A 158 4.34 -9.50 10.89
N ASN A 159 4.45 -9.66 12.22
CA ASN A 159 4.69 -10.95 12.86
C ASN A 159 3.42 -11.59 13.43
N VAL A 160 2.29 -10.88 13.37
CA VAL A 160 1.01 -11.37 13.94
C VAL A 160 0.22 -12.11 12.87
N GLY A 161 0.01 -13.42 13.07
CA GLY A 161 -0.78 -14.23 12.14
C GLY A 161 -0.11 -14.44 10.78
N THR A 162 1.23 -14.37 10.72
CA THR A 162 2.00 -14.57 9.49
C THR A 162 2.78 -15.89 9.54
N THR A 163 2.88 -16.54 8.38
CA THR A 163 3.71 -17.71 8.17
C THR A 163 5.05 -17.30 7.55
N ARG A 164 6.14 -17.89 7.98
CA ARG A 164 7.42 -17.76 7.26
C ARG A 164 7.28 -18.44 5.91
N LEU A 165 7.46 -17.67 4.85
CA LEU A 165 7.48 -18.25 3.51
C LEU A 165 8.61 -19.25 3.38
N SER A 166 8.29 -20.43 2.83
CA SER A 166 9.27 -21.47 2.58
C SER A 166 10.32 -21.02 1.54
N THR A 167 11.50 -21.63 1.58
CA THR A 167 12.55 -21.40 0.58
C THR A 167 12.04 -21.66 -0.84
N SER A 168 11.13 -22.61 -1.01
CA SER A 168 10.51 -22.97 -2.29
C SER A 168 9.68 -21.81 -2.88
N VAL A 169 9.01 -21.03 -2.03
CA VAL A 169 8.26 -19.83 -2.46
C VAL A 169 9.23 -18.74 -2.91
N HIS A 170 10.27 -18.49 -2.10
CA HIS A 170 11.27 -17.48 -2.44
C HIS A 170 12.04 -17.77 -3.73
N ASP A 171 12.31 -19.05 -4.03
CA ASP A 171 13.04 -19.47 -5.24
C ASP A 171 12.23 -19.23 -6.53
N ARG A 172 10.90 -19.17 -6.44
CA ARG A 172 10.00 -19.02 -7.60
C ARG A 172 9.54 -17.59 -7.86
N LEU A 173 9.75 -16.69 -6.92
CA LEU A 173 9.31 -15.29 -7.02
C LEU A 173 10.50 -14.35 -7.16
N CYS A 174 10.48 -13.47 -8.15
CA CYS A 174 11.36 -12.32 -8.13
C CYS A 174 10.94 -11.39 -7.00
N ARG A 175 11.89 -11.00 -6.14
CA ARG A 175 11.63 -10.17 -4.98
C ARG A 175 11.94 -8.70 -5.27
N LEU A 176 11.00 -7.81 -4.99
CA LEU A 176 11.19 -6.37 -5.02
C LEU A 176 10.86 -5.77 -3.65
N ALA A 177 11.87 -5.18 -3.00
CA ALA A 177 11.66 -4.41 -1.79
C ALA A 177 11.14 -3.01 -2.14
N VAL A 178 10.03 -2.63 -1.52
CA VAL A 178 9.35 -1.34 -1.72
C VAL A 178 9.35 -0.60 -0.39
N THR A 179 10.08 0.51 -0.33
CA THR A 179 10.19 1.36 0.86
C THR A 179 9.21 2.53 0.79
N TYR A 180 9.18 3.38 1.83
CA TYR A 180 8.46 4.65 1.77
C TYR A 180 9.05 5.57 0.69
N GLN A 181 8.22 6.42 0.10
CA GLN A 181 8.64 7.44 -0.85
C GLN A 181 9.50 8.51 -0.14
N ASP A 182 10.22 9.31 -0.93
CA ASP A 182 10.88 10.50 -0.43
C ASP A 182 9.85 11.58 -0.02
N GLU A 183 10.34 12.62 0.63
CA GLU A 183 9.46 13.67 1.16
C GLU A 183 8.71 14.43 0.06
N THR A 184 9.37 14.73 -1.04
CA THR A 184 8.77 15.44 -2.17
C THR A 184 7.64 14.63 -2.80
N ALA A 185 7.86 13.34 -3.01
CA ALA A 185 6.84 12.43 -3.52
C ALA A 185 5.67 12.26 -2.54
N GLU A 186 5.93 12.16 -1.23
CA GLU A 186 4.86 12.10 -0.22
C GLU A 186 4.04 13.39 -0.18
N GLN A 187 4.66 14.57 -0.26
CA GLN A 187 3.96 15.85 -0.39
C GLN A 187 3.10 15.90 -1.65
N GLY A 188 3.61 15.42 -2.78
CA GLY A 188 2.86 15.28 -4.02
C GLY A 188 1.63 14.36 -3.87
N ILE A 189 1.79 13.22 -3.21
CA ILE A 189 0.68 12.28 -2.94
C ILE A 189 -0.38 12.94 -2.05
N VAL A 190 0.03 13.62 -0.97
CA VAL A 190 -0.89 14.33 -0.07
C VAL A 190 -1.63 15.43 -0.83
N SER A 191 -0.93 16.19 -1.69
CA SER A 191 -1.57 17.22 -2.53
C SER A 191 -2.64 16.66 -3.45
N LEU A 192 -2.43 15.49 -4.03
CA LEU A 192 -3.40 14.83 -4.92
C LEU A 192 -4.58 14.18 -4.17
N ARG A 193 -4.39 13.79 -2.92
CA ARG A 193 -5.36 12.98 -2.16
C ARG A 193 -6.09 13.74 -1.06
N ALA A 194 -5.50 14.82 -0.53
CA ALA A 194 -6.07 15.66 0.51
C ALA A 194 -6.46 17.02 -0.06
N THR A 195 -7.60 17.06 -0.74
CA THR A 195 -8.19 18.33 -1.20
C THR A 195 -8.86 19.02 0.00
N THR A 196 -8.50 20.27 0.25
CA THR A 196 -9.02 21.08 1.36
C THR A 196 -9.58 22.40 0.84
N SER A 197 -10.45 23.04 1.63
CA SER A 197 -10.99 24.38 1.35
C SER A 197 -10.14 25.52 1.92
N LEU A 198 -8.94 25.23 2.42
CA LEU A 198 -8.02 26.22 2.97
C LEU A 198 -7.42 27.09 1.87
N ALA A 199 -6.96 28.28 2.22
CA ALA A 199 -6.13 29.11 1.34
C ALA A 199 -4.88 28.35 0.90
N ASP A 200 -4.42 28.56 -0.34
CA ASP A 200 -3.36 27.73 -0.96
C ASP A 200 -2.07 27.68 -0.16
N ASP A 201 -1.61 28.80 0.40
CA ASP A 201 -0.40 28.90 1.23
C ASP A 201 -0.55 28.15 2.55
N LEU A 202 -1.70 28.23 3.21
CA LEU A 202 -2.01 27.49 4.43
C LEU A 202 -2.13 25.99 4.13
N ALA A 203 -2.78 25.63 3.04
CA ALA A 203 -2.90 24.24 2.61
C ALA A 203 -1.52 23.63 2.27
N GLN A 204 -0.62 24.40 1.66
CA GLN A 204 0.73 23.95 1.37
C GLN A 204 1.56 23.77 2.64
N ALA A 205 1.49 24.71 3.58
CA ALA A 205 2.18 24.61 4.86
C ALA A 205 1.68 23.40 5.66
N LEU A 206 0.35 23.21 5.73
CA LEU A 206 -0.24 22.08 6.43
C LEU A 206 0.19 20.74 5.84
N ARG A 207 0.24 20.60 4.51
CA ARG A 207 0.74 19.39 3.86
C ARG A 207 2.20 19.11 4.19
N ALA A 208 3.04 20.13 4.20
CA ALA A 208 4.45 20.00 4.56
C ALA A 208 4.62 19.55 6.02
N ASP A 209 3.90 20.17 6.95
CA ASP A 209 3.95 19.80 8.38
C ASP A 209 3.39 18.38 8.60
N ALA A 210 2.28 18.03 7.96
CA ALA A 210 1.70 16.70 8.06
C ALA A 210 2.64 15.59 7.56
N VAL A 211 3.33 15.82 6.44
CA VAL A 211 4.34 14.90 5.92
C VAL A 211 5.53 14.82 6.86
N ALA A 212 6.06 15.94 7.32
CA ALA A 212 7.21 15.97 8.23
C ALA A 212 6.94 15.21 9.53
N ILE A 213 5.81 15.48 10.19
CA ILE A 213 5.38 14.79 11.43
C ILE A 213 5.20 13.29 11.18
N THR A 214 4.51 12.92 10.10
CA THR A 214 4.30 11.51 9.75
C THR A 214 5.60 10.78 9.50
N ARG A 215 6.54 11.39 8.80
CA ARG A 215 7.89 10.83 8.53
C ARG A 215 8.70 10.68 9.81
N ALA A 216 8.63 11.65 10.72
CA ALA A 216 9.32 11.60 12.01
C ALA A 216 8.88 10.38 12.85
N THR A 217 7.63 9.90 12.72
CA THR A 217 7.20 8.67 13.39
C THR A 217 8.04 7.45 13.00
N ARG A 218 8.66 7.44 11.80
CA ARG A 218 9.43 6.29 11.28
C ARG A 218 10.87 6.25 11.79
N SER A 219 11.35 7.35 12.32
CA SER A 219 12.72 7.51 12.84
C SER A 219 12.78 7.71 14.34
N HIS A 220 11.62 7.75 15.01
CA HIS A 220 11.57 7.91 16.46
C HIS A 220 12.09 6.66 17.18
N PRO A 221 12.97 6.77 18.20
CA PRO A 221 13.62 5.62 18.83
C PRO A 221 12.67 4.63 19.50
N ASP A 222 11.53 5.09 20.01
CA ASP A 222 10.53 4.25 20.67
C ASP A 222 9.53 3.63 19.69
N VAL A 223 9.67 3.86 18.38
CA VAL A 223 8.73 3.39 17.36
C VAL A 223 9.35 2.26 16.54
N ARG A 224 8.75 1.09 16.63
CA ARG A 224 9.08 -0.07 15.79
C ARG A 224 8.54 0.09 14.37
N GLN A 225 7.32 0.60 14.22
CA GLN A 225 6.70 0.86 12.93
C GLN A 225 5.96 2.20 12.94
N GLY A 226 6.45 3.15 12.14
CA GLY A 226 5.83 4.45 11.96
C GLY A 226 4.72 4.45 10.92
N SER A 227 4.02 5.57 10.83
CA SER A 227 2.90 5.75 9.91
C SER A 227 3.34 5.90 8.46
N SER A 228 2.52 5.43 7.54
CA SER A 228 2.68 5.62 6.09
C SER A 228 2.12 6.99 5.65
N VAL A 229 2.26 7.32 4.36
CA VAL A 229 1.67 8.52 3.76
C VAL A 229 0.14 8.62 3.95
N ARG A 230 -0.55 7.50 4.21
CA ARG A 230 -1.99 7.52 4.59
C ARG A 230 -2.23 8.34 5.87
N GLY A 231 -1.30 8.26 6.84
CA GLY A 231 -1.37 9.09 8.03
C GLY A 231 -1.23 10.58 7.73
N ALA A 232 -0.32 10.97 6.84
CA ALA A 232 -0.17 12.36 6.41
C ALA A 232 -1.43 12.89 5.68
N ILE A 233 -2.06 12.05 4.84
CA ILE A 233 -3.31 12.38 4.17
C ILE A 233 -4.41 12.67 5.21
N ASP A 234 -4.62 11.73 6.15
CA ASP A 234 -5.68 11.87 7.16
C ASP A 234 -5.37 13.02 8.13
N LEU A 235 -4.11 13.22 8.52
CA LEU A 235 -3.70 14.36 9.34
C LEU A 235 -4.05 15.68 8.63
N THR A 236 -3.72 15.80 7.33
CA THR A 236 -4.03 17.00 6.55
C THR A 236 -5.54 17.26 6.49
N LEU A 237 -6.35 16.23 6.22
CA LEU A 237 -7.80 16.37 6.12
C LEU A 237 -8.42 16.73 7.47
N VAL A 238 -8.06 16.02 8.55
CA VAL A 238 -8.58 16.30 9.90
C VAL A 238 -8.15 17.67 10.39
N ALA A 239 -6.90 18.07 10.18
CA ALA A 239 -6.41 19.38 10.58
C ALA A 239 -7.12 20.51 9.80
N ALA A 240 -7.39 20.33 8.51
CA ALA A 240 -8.10 21.33 7.71
C ALA A 240 -9.51 21.57 8.25
N GLU A 241 -10.25 20.51 8.60
CA GLU A 241 -11.58 20.64 9.19
C GLU A 241 -11.53 21.25 10.59
N LEU A 242 -10.55 20.88 11.41
CA LEU A 242 -10.36 21.50 12.74
C LEU A 242 -10.00 22.99 12.65
N LEU A 243 -9.18 23.40 11.67
CA LEU A 243 -8.88 24.81 11.41
C LEU A 243 -10.14 25.58 11.02
N ALA A 244 -11.00 24.99 10.19
CA ALA A 244 -12.30 25.57 9.84
C ALA A 244 -13.22 25.72 11.05
N LEU A 245 -13.36 24.66 11.85
CA LEU A 245 -14.18 24.68 13.09
C LEU A 245 -13.67 25.71 14.11
N ARG A 246 -12.38 25.98 14.14
CA ARG A 246 -11.74 26.95 15.04
C ARG A 246 -11.66 28.38 14.48
N GLY A 247 -12.19 28.59 13.25
CA GLY A 247 -12.17 29.88 12.59
C GLY A 247 -10.78 30.35 12.11
N LEU A 248 -9.85 29.38 11.87
CA LEU A 248 -8.48 29.63 11.49
C LEU A 248 -8.18 29.42 9.98
N GLN A 249 -9.19 29.11 9.17
CA GLN A 249 -9.05 28.75 7.75
C GLN A 249 -8.53 29.88 6.86
N SER A 250 -8.67 31.14 7.29
CA SER A 250 -8.23 32.34 6.55
C SER A 250 -6.94 32.94 7.08
N VAL A 251 -6.29 32.28 8.02
CA VAL A 251 -5.01 32.72 8.56
C VAL A 251 -3.92 32.43 7.56
N GLY A 252 -3.05 33.39 7.24
CA GLY A 252 -1.92 33.18 6.33
C GLY A 252 -0.94 32.11 6.79
N ALA A 253 -0.05 31.65 5.92
CA ALA A 253 0.90 30.57 6.21
C ALA A 253 1.72 30.82 7.49
N PRO A 254 1.85 29.85 8.40
CA PRO A 254 2.40 30.04 9.74
C PRO A 254 3.91 30.37 9.80
N ARG A 255 4.60 30.39 8.66
CA ARG A 255 6.07 30.61 8.59
C ARG A 255 6.49 32.05 8.28
N SER A 256 5.60 32.95 7.88
CA SER A 256 5.92 34.32 7.54
C SER A 256 4.96 35.32 8.21
N GLY A 257 5.41 35.91 9.33
CA GLY A 257 4.79 37.12 9.86
C GLY A 257 3.52 37.01 10.68
N LEU A 258 3.09 35.82 11.09
CA LEU A 258 1.95 35.65 11.98
C LEU A 258 2.24 36.07 13.43
N ASP A 259 1.23 36.70 14.06
CA ASP A 259 1.18 36.87 15.50
C ASP A 259 1.43 35.53 16.22
N GLY A 260 2.29 35.54 17.23
CA GLY A 260 2.66 34.32 17.95
C GLY A 260 1.47 33.51 18.51
N ARG A 261 0.33 34.18 18.79
CA ARG A 261 -0.92 33.52 19.22
C ARG A 261 -1.57 32.68 18.11
N LEU A 262 -1.59 33.19 16.89
CA LEU A 262 -2.17 32.47 15.73
C LEU A 262 -1.30 31.28 15.34
N ARG A 263 0.02 31.45 15.43
CA ARG A 263 0.97 30.35 15.23
C ARG A 263 0.81 29.25 16.27
N GLY A 264 0.60 29.61 17.56
CA GLY A 264 0.29 28.66 18.62
C GLY A 264 -1.01 27.90 18.37
N ALA A 265 -2.09 28.61 18.02
CA ALA A 265 -3.41 28.00 17.76
C ALA A 265 -3.38 27.05 16.54
N TYR A 266 -2.64 27.37 15.50
CA TYR A 266 -2.38 26.47 14.38
C TYR A 266 -1.63 25.21 14.83
N ALA A 267 -0.50 25.37 15.54
CA ALA A 267 0.31 24.26 16.01
C ALA A 267 -0.47 23.29 16.92
N GLU A 268 -1.26 23.84 17.87
CA GLU A 268 -2.15 23.04 18.73
C GLU A 268 -3.22 22.29 17.91
N THR A 269 -3.75 22.93 16.86
CA THR A 269 -4.73 22.27 15.97
C THR A 269 -4.10 21.11 15.22
N VAL A 270 -2.85 21.27 14.75
CA VAL A 270 -2.10 20.19 14.10
C VAL A 270 -1.79 19.07 15.08
N LEU A 271 -1.50 19.38 16.37
CA LEU A 271 -1.30 18.34 17.40
C LEU A 271 -2.55 17.48 17.59
N ASP A 272 -3.69 18.12 17.78
CA ASP A 272 -4.97 17.39 17.97
C ASP A 272 -5.26 16.48 16.76
N ALA A 273 -5.07 17.00 15.55
CA ALA A 273 -5.24 16.24 14.34
C ALA A 273 -4.21 15.08 14.23
N ALA A 274 -2.96 15.31 14.63
CA ALA A 274 -1.90 14.29 14.60
C ALA A 274 -2.20 13.14 15.56
N ILE A 275 -2.69 13.44 16.78
CA ILE A 275 -3.11 12.42 17.72
C ILE A 275 -4.23 11.57 17.12
N VAL A 276 -5.26 12.17 16.54
CA VAL A 276 -6.39 11.44 15.93
C VAL A 276 -5.93 10.61 14.72
N ALA A 277 -5.08 11.17 13.87
CA ALA A 277 -4.70 10.52 12.61
C ALA A 277 -3.61 9.45 12.78
N LEU A 278 -2.70 9.59 13.75
CA LEU A 278 -1.48 8.80 13.80
C LEU A 278 -1.40 7.82 14.98
N SER A 279 -2.10 8.04 16.12
CA SER A 279 -1.95 7.20 17.31
C SER A 279 -2.26 5.72 17.05
N GLY A 280 -3.28 5.41 16.28
CA GLY A 280 -3.63 4.04 15.89
C GLY A 280 -2.75 3.44 14.78
N ARG A 281 -1.79 4.20 14.22
CA ARG A 281 -0.93 3.77 13.11
C ARG A 281 0.54 3.65 13.50
N VAL A 282 0.87 4.05 14.71
CA VAL A 282 2.23 3.96 15.26
C VAL A 282 2.28 2.74 16.19
N GLN A 283 3.18 1.81 15.89
CA GLN A 283 3.47 0.67 16.76
C GLN A 283 4.76 0.96 17.51
N LEU A 284 4.65 0.98 18.83
CA LEU A 284 5.81 1.20 19.70
C LEU A 284 6.65 -0.07 19.83
N ASP A 285 7.90 0.11 20.18
CA ASP A 285 8.75 -0.98 20.63
C ASP A 285 8.19 -1.58 21.92
N GLU A 286 8.34 -2.89 22.10
CA GLU A 286 7.83 -3.60 23.29
C GLU A 286 8.47 -3.11 24.61
N THR A 287 9.63 -2.49 24.51
CA THR A 287 10.36 -1.90 25.64
C THR A 287 9.96 -0.45 25.94
N ALA A 288 9.16 0.17 25.09
CA ALA A 288 8.75 1.56 25.26
C ALA A 288 7.71 1.69 26.40
N GLU A 289 8.02 2.51 27.40
CA GLU A 289 7.10 2.82 28.51
C GLU A 289 6.11 3.96 28.18
N LYS A 290 6.09 4.42 26.92
CA LYS A 290 5.26 5.54 26.45
C LYS A 290 3.99 5.05 25.74
N THR A 291 3.03 5.97 25.62
CA THR A 291 1.87 5.76 24.73
C THR A 291 2.11 6.37 23.35
N PRO A 292 1.40 5.90 22.31
CA PRO A 292 1.49 6.50 20.98
C PRO A 292 1.23 8.00 20.96
N GLU A 293 0.26 8.47 21.75
CA GLU A 293 -0.08 9.90 21.88
C GLU A 293 1.10 10.71 22.45
N ARG A 294 1.81 10.13 23.42
CA ARG A 294 2.98 10.77 24.00
C ARG A 294 4.11 10.91 22.99
N VAL A 295 4.37 9.88 22.23
CA VAL A 295 5.38 9.90 21.16
C VAL A 295 5.00 10.92 20.07
N ILE A 296 3.74 10.98 19.66
CA ILE A 296 3.27 11.96 18.68
C ILE A 296 3.44 13.38 19.22
N ARG A 297 3.18 13.62 20.50
CA ARG A 297 3.41 14.91 21.14
C ARG A 297 4.90 15.30 21.15
N GLU A 298 5.79 14.38 21.46
CA GLU A 298 7.25 14.62 21.43
C GLU A 298 7.70 14.99 20.01
N ILE A 299 7.25 14.27 18.98
CA ILE A 299 7.51 14.58 17.57
C ILE A 299 6.99 15.97 17.19
N TRP A 300 5.80 16.33 17.66
CA TRP A 300 5.21 17.65 17.43
C TRP A 300 5.99 18.74 18.15
N GLU A 301 6.44 18.52 19.40
CA GLU A 301 7.29 19.44 20.17
C GLU A 301 8.61 19.69 19.43
N ASP A 302 9.25 18.63 18.93
CA ASP A 302 10.47 18.75 18.13
C ASP A 302 10.25 19.56 16.86
N HIS A 303 9.11 19.36 16.18
CA HIS A 303 8.79 20.00 14.91
C HIS A 303 8.44 21.50 15.06
N PHE A 304 7.62 21.87 16.07
CA PHE A 304 7.09 23.23 16.20
C PHE A 304 7.80 24.08 17.23
N ILE A 305 8.45 23.47 18.23
CA ILE A 305 9.01 24.18 19.37
C ILE A 305 10.55 24.17 19.32
N LEU A 306 11.15 23.00 19.08
CA LEU A 306 12.61 22.82 19.16
C LEU A 306 13.33 22.98 17.83
N ALA A 307 12.61 22.86 16.68
CA ALA A 307 13.23 23.09 15.38
C ALA A 307 13.77 24.52 15.31
N PRO A 308 15.09 24.74 15.02
CA PRO A 308 15.63 26.08 14.87
C PRO A 308 14.82 26.81 13.79
N SER A 309 14.29 27.99 14.15
CA SER A 309 13.70 28.91 13.17
C SER A 309 14.69 29.02 12.01
N ALA A 310 14.26 28.63 10.79
CA ALA A 310 15.09 28.76 9.60
C ALA A 310 15.62 30.22 9.59
N ALA A 311 16.92 30.37 9.78
CA ALA A 311 17.59 31.67 9.74
C ALA A 311 17.20 32.33 8.40
N GLU A 312 16.74 33.58 8.47
CA GLU A 312 16.58 34.43 7.30
C GLU A 312 17.90 34.42 6.52
N PRO A 313 17.86 34.23 5.19
CA PRO A 313 19.06 34.44 4.38
C PRO A 313 19.40 35.93 4.46
N GLY A 314 20.57 36.24 5.08
CA GLY A 314 21.16 37.58 5.12
C GLY A 314 21.62 38.04 3.74
#